data_cd0021bfef20ef455a8d17fa4c3dc3a5
#
_entry.id   cd0021bfef20ef455a8d17fa4c3dc3a5
#
_cell.length_a   1.000
_cell.length_b   1.000
_cell.length_c   1.000
_cell.angle_alpha   90.00
_cell.angle_beta   90.00
_cell.angle_gamma   90.00
#
_symmetry.space_group_name_H-M   'P 1'
#
loop_
_entity.id
_entity.type
_entity.pdbx_description
1 polymer ?
#
loop_
_entity_poly.entity_id
_entity_poly.type
_entity_poly.pdbx_seq_one_letter_code
_entity_poly.pdbx_strand_id
1 'polypeptide(L)'
;MNEKIQRWDNTYAAVKDYPAPNSDLIRYRDWLPERGLALDVACGLGADALYLADQGFDVTAWDASSVAINRLQKEATARALSLATKCLEITPEAFGKARFDLIYVHRYLDRDIIPAIIQSLTPGGVLFYQTFTQTTDENLPATGPTNKAYRLATNELLRLCSRLTIKLFIEGFSPDTQATRLKPRAQSLIVGTRSDLS
;
A
#
# COMPACT_ATOMS: atom_id res chain seq x y z
N MET A 1 -10.38 -1.06 24.16
CA MET A 1 -10.22 -1.47 22.75
C MET A 1 -10.20 -0.19 21.92
N ASN A 2 -9.25 -0.05 21.00
CA ASN A 2 -9.13 1.18 20.20
C ASN A 2 -10.33 1.26 19.22
N GLU A 3 -11.16 2.31 19.32
CA GLU A 3 -12.38 2.50 18.52
C GLU A 3 -12.08 2.47 17.00
N LYS A 4 -10.91 2.96 16.60
CA LYS A 4 -10.46 2.95 15.20
C LYS A 4 -10.28 1.51 14.70
N ILE A 5 -9.67 0.63 15.50
CA ILE A 5 -9.47 -0.79 15.16
C ILE A 5 -10.83 -1.50 15.10
N GLN A 6 -11.71 -1.29 16.08
CA GLN A 6 -13.05 -1.89 16.09
C GLN A 6 -13.86 -1.52 14.84
N ARG A 7 -13.74 -0.28 14.37
CA ARG A 7 -14.41 0.16 13.13
C ARG A 7 -13.89 -0.63 11.92
N TRP A 8 -12.58 -0.86 11.83
CA TRP A 8 -11.99 -1.65 10.76
C TRP A 8 -12.38 -3.13 10.85
N ASP A 9 -12.38 -3.71 12.05
CA ASP A 9 -12.85 -5.08 12.27
C ASP A 9 -14.28 -5.27 11.74
N ASN A 10 -15.19 -4.35 12.08
CA ASN A 10 -16.57 -4.37 11.59
C ASN A 10 -16.64 -4.23 10.06
N THR A 11 -15.82 -3.34 9.48
CA THR A 11 -15.76 -3.14 8.04
C THR A 11 -15.32 -4.42 7.33
N TYR A 12 -14.23 -5.03 7.79
CA TYR A 12 -13.71 -6.24 7.17
C TYR A 12 -14.60 -7.47 7.41
N ALA A 13 -15.27 -7.55 8.55
CA ALA A 13 -16.25 -8.62 8.80
C ALA A 13 -17.43 -8.59 7.83
N ALA A 14 -17.86 -7.39 7.41
CA ALA A 14 -19.00 -7.20 6.52
C ALA A 14 -18.70 -7.47 5.02
N VAL A 15 -17.45 -7.56 4.63
CA VAL A 15 -17.04 -7.84 3.24
C VAL A 15 -17.37 -9.29 2.90
N LYS A 16 -18.24 -9.52 1.90
CA LYS A 16 -18.66 -10.85 1.47
C LYS A 16 -17.68 -11.47 0.47
N ASP A 17 -17.40 -10.74 -0.60
CA ASP A 17 -16.53 -11.20 -1.68
C ASP A 17 -15.09 -10.76 -1.43
N TYR A 18 -14.12 -11.64 -1.69
CA TYR A 18 -12.72 -11.30 -1.53
C TYR A 18 -12.31 -10.26 -2.59
N PRO A 19 -11.66 -9.15 -2.20
CA PRO A 19 -11.34 -8.11 -3.16
C PRO A 19 -10.29 -8.57 -4.19
N ALA A 20 -10.36 -7.99 -5.39
CA ALA A 20 -9.30 -8.12 -6.37
C ALA A 20 -8.07 -7.30 -5.96
N PRO A 21 -6.86 -7.69 -6.39
CA PRO A 21 -5.65 -6.89 -6.18
C PRO A 21 -5.76 -5.54 -6.90
N ASN A 22 -4.99 -4.57 -6.42
CA ASN A 22 -4.90 -3.25 -6.99
C ASN A 22 -4.46 -3.30 -8.46
N SER A 23 -5.28 -2.75 -9.35
CA SER A 23 -4.99 -2.73 -10.79
C SER A 23 -3.71 -1.96 -11.15
N ASP A 24 -3.33 -0.95 -10.35
CA ASP A 24 -2.09 -0.21 -10.58
C ASP A 24 -0.86 -1.01 -10.11
N LEU A 25 -0.98 -1.84 -9.06
CA LEU A 25 0.08 -2.79 -8.67
C LEU A 25 0.37 -3.77 -9.82
N ILE A 26 -0.68 -4.33 -10.43
CA ILE A 26 -0.55 -5.23 -11.58
C ILE A 26 0.06 -4.50 -12.78
N ARG A 27 -0.43 -3.30 -13.09
CA ARG A 27 0.01 -2.49 -14.24
C ARG A 27 1.49 -2.12 -14.17
N TYR A 28 1.96 -1.77 -12.99
CA TYR A 28 3.33 -1.28 -12.79
C TYR A 28 4.24 -2.36 -12.19
N ARG A 29 3.89 -3.64 -12.37
CA ARG A 29 4.67 -4.78 -11.87
C ARG A 29 6.13 -4.74 -12.32
N ASP A 30 6.40 -4.31 -13.54
CA ASP A 30 7.76 -4.24 -14.13
C ASP A 30 8.68 -3.21 -13.46
N TRP A 31 8.13 -2.30 -12.64
CA TRP A 31 8.89 -1.35 -11.83
C TRP A 31 9.30 -1.91 -10.47
N LEU A 32 8.80 -3.08 -10.11
CA LEU A 32 9.10 -3.76 -8.85
C LEU A 32 10.25 -4.75 -9.06
N PRO A 33 10.93 -5.19 -7.97
CA PRO A 33 11.86 -6.31 -8.05
C PRO A 33 11.18 -7.56 -8.61
N GLU A 34 11.94 -8.46 -9.20
CA GLU A 34 11.39 -9.74 -9.67
C GLU A 34 10.86 -10.59 -8.50
N ARG A 35 11.61 -10.58 -7.37
CA ARG A 35 11.33 -11.30 -6.13
C ARG A 35 12.09 -10.65 -4.97
N GLY A 36 11.93 -11.16 -3.77
CA GLY A 36 12.62 -10.69 -2.56
C GLY A 36 11.68 -10.59 -1.38
N LEU A 37 12.13 -9.99 -0.30
CA LEU A 37 11.32 -9.76 0.90
C LEU A 37 10.39 -8.58 0.67
N ALA A 38 9.08 -8.82 0.72
CA ALA A 38 8.07 -7.78 0.57
C ALA A 38 7.30 -7.53 1.87
N LEU A 39 6.98 -6.27 2.14
CA LEU A 39 6.10 -5.87 3.23
C LEU A 39 4.87 -5.18 2.66
N ASP A 40 3.68 -5.71 2.97
CA ASP A 40 2.40 -5.04 2.73
C ASP A 40 1.93 -4.36 4.03
N VAL A 41 1.93 -3.02 4.02
CA VAL A 41 1.64 -2.16 5.20
C VAL A 41 0.17 -1.77 5.20
N ALA A 42 -0.54 -2.05 6.29
CA ALA A 42 -2.00 -1.88 6.42
C ALA A 42 -2.75 -2.66 5.32
N CYS A 43 -2.43 -3.94 5.23
CA CYS A 43 -2.84 -4.82 4.14
C CYS A 43 -4.36 -5.05 4.04
N GLY A 44 -5.12 -4.76 5.07
CA GLY A 44 -6.55 -5.09 5.15
C GLY A 44 -6.77 -6.58 4.92
N LEU A 45 -7.66 -6.94 3.99
CA LEU A 45 -7.90 -8.33 3.61
C LEU A 45 -6.74 -8.97 2.82
N GLY A 46 -5.71 -8.19 2.44
CA GLY A 46 -4.46 -8.69 1.87
C GLY A 46 -4.54 -9.17 0.43
N ALA A 47 -5.47 -8.65 -0.37
CA ALA A 47 -5.54 -9.03 -1.78
C ALA A 47 -4.22 -8.74 -2.54
N ASP A 48 -3.58 -7.63 -2.20
CA ASP A 48 -2.29 -7.23 -2.78
C ASP A 48 -1.16 -8.10 -2.24
N ALA A 49 -1.17 -8.45 -0.93
CA ALA A 49 -0.21 -9.39 -0.33
C ALA A 49 -0.28 -10.77 -0.99
N LEU A 50 -1.51 -11.29 -1.24
CA LEU A 50 -1.71 -12.57 -1.94
C LEU A 50 -1.20 -12.51 -3.38
N TYR A 51 -1.46 -11.40 -4.09
CA TYR A 51 -0.92 -11.20 -5.42
C TYR A 51 0.61 -11.20 -5.42
N LEU A 52 1.25 -10.47 -4.50
CA LEU A 52 2.71 -10.43 -4.40
C LEU A 52 3.30 -11.82 -4.07
N ALA A 53 2.65 -12.58 -3.18
CA ALA A 53 3.06 -13.96 -2.87
C ALA A 53 2.95 -14.88 -4.10
N ASP A 54 1.88 -14.77 -4.87
CA ASP A 54 1.70 -15.50 -6.14
C ASP A 54 2.75 -15.12 -7.19
N GLN A 55 3.26 -13.88 -7.14
CA GLN A 55 4.35 -13.40 -7.99
C GLN A 55 5.76 -13.80 -7.48
N GLY A 56 5.85 -14.59 -6.41
CA GLY A 56 7.11 -15.16 -5.91
C GLY A 56 7.86 -14.30 -4.89
N PHE A 57 7.20 -13.30 -4.29
CA PHE A 57 7.77 -12.58 -3.14
C PHE A 57 7.60 -13.37 -1.84
N ASP A 58 8.58 -13.26 -0.94
CA ASP A 58 8.42 -13.64 0.47
C ASP A 58 7.73 -12.49 1.21
N VAL A 59 6.41 -12.63 1.37
CA VAL A 59 5.54 -11.54 1.82
C VAL A 59 5.32 -11.59 3.33
N THR A 60 5.51 -10.44 3.98
CA THR A 60 4.96 -10.17 5.32
C THR A 60 3.84 -9.12 5.18
N ALA A 61 2.67 -9.41 5.73
CA ALA A 61 1.51 -8.50 5.69
C ALA A 61 1.15 -8.03 7.09
N TRP A 62 1.03 -6.70 7.30
CA TRP A 62 0.69 -6.09 8.58
C TRP A 62 -0.65 -5.37 8.51
N ASP A 63 -1.49 -5.58 9.52
CA ASP A 63 -2.69 -4.78 9.76
C ASP A 63 -3.02 -4.75 11.25
N ALA A 64 -3.71 -3.71 11.71
CA ALA A 64 -4.16 -3.60 13.08
C ALA A 64 -5.44 -4.40 13.36
N SER A 65 -6.18 -4.77 12.31
CA SER A 65 -7.41 -5.54 12.41
C SER A 65 -7.13 -7.04 12.50
N SER A 66 -7.49 -7.64 13.62
CA SER A 66 -7.40 -9.09 13.79
C SER A 66 -8.34 -9.84 12.84
N VAL A 67 -9.48 -9.25 12.51
CA VAL A 67 -10.45 -9.82 11.55
C VAL A 67 -9.83 -9.89 10.15
N ALA A 68 -9.18 -8.81 9.70
CA ALA A 68 -8.50 -8.77 8.42
C ALA A 68 -7.39 -9.82 8.33
N ILE A 69 -6.52 -9.88 9.33
CA ILE A 69 -5.40 -10.84 9.39
C ILE A 69 -5.89 -12.29 9.39
N ASN A 70 -6.91 -12.61 10.20
CA ASN A 70 -7.47 -13.97 10.23
C ASN A 70 -8.10 -14.37 8.89
N ARG A 71 -8.74 -13.43 8.20
CA ARG A 71 -9.30 -13.67 6.87
C ARG A 71 -8.21 -13.88 5.82
N LEU A 72 -7.16 -13.05 5.85
CA LEU A 72 -6.01 -13.20 4.96
C LEU A 72 -5.34 -14.58 5.11
N GLN A 73 -5.12 -15.04 6.36
CA GLN A 73 -4.52 -16.36 6.61
C GLN A 73 -5.37 -17.49 6.03
N LYS A 74 -6.71 -17.43 6.22
CA LYS A 74 -7.62 -18.43 5.64
C LYS A 74 -7.57 -18.45 4.11
N GLU A 75 -7.56 -17.27 3.50
CA GLU A 75 -7.52 -17.12 2.05
C GLU A 75 -6.18 -17.58 1.48
N ALA A 76 -5.06 -17.25 2.12
CA ALA A 76 -3.73 -17.73 1.74
C ALA A 76 -3.68 -19.27 1.77
N THR A 77 -4.19 -19.88 2.84
CA THR A 77 -4.27 -21.34 2.96
C THR A 77 -5.13 -21.95 1.83
N ALA A 78 -6.30 -21.36 1.55
CA ALA A 78 -7.19 -21.83 0.50
C ALA A 78 -6.57 -21.78 -0.91
N ARG A 79 -5.65 -20.81 -1.13
CA ARG A 79 -4.91 -20.65 -2.39
C ARG A 79 -3.57 -21.37 -2.41
N ALA A 80 -3.22 -22.11 -1.36
CA ALA A 80 -1.90 -22.73 -1.17
C ALA A 80 -0.72 -21.71 -1.30
N LEU A 81 -0.94 -20.46 -0.89
CA LEU A 81 0.08 -19.42 -0.84
C LEU A 81 0.68 -19.33 0.57
N SER A 82 2.01 -19.16 0.64
CA SER A 82 2.72 -18.93 1.90
C SER A 82 3.03 -17.46 2.05
N LEU A 83 2.59 -16.85 3.16
CA LEU A 83 2.97 -15.51 3.56
C LEU A 83 2.93 -15.38 5.10
N ALA A 84 3.75 -14.48 5.64
CA ALA A 84 3.72 -14.16 7.05
C ALA A 84 2.71 -13.03 7.33
N THR A 85 2.02 -13.10 8.46
CA THR A 85 1.10 -12.03 8.87
C THR A 85 1.44 -11.53 10.27
N LYS A 86 1.19 -10.24 10.52
CA LYS A 86 1.30 -9.65 11.85
C LYS A 86 0.08 -8.77 12.13
N CYS A 87 -0.62 -9.06 13.23
CA CYS A 87 -1.65 -8.18 13.75
C CYS A 87 -0.97 -7.20 14.71
N LEU A 88 -0.78 -5.95 14.30
CA LEU A 88 -0.11 -4.93 15.12
C LEU A 88 -0.57 -3.52 14.74
N GLU A 89 -0.49 -2.60 15.68
CA GLU A 89 -0.60 -1.17 15.38
C GLU A 89 0.69 -0.72 14.65
N ILE A 90 0.51 -0.04 13.52
CA ILE A 90 1.63 0.35 12.66
C ILE A 90 2.21 1.65 13.20
N THR A 91 3.38 1.57 13.80
CA THR A 91 4.14 2.71 14.33
C THR A 91 5.55 2.74 13.73
N PRO A 92 6.28 3.86 13.78
CA PRO A 92 7.67 3.92 13.28
C PRO A 92 8.58 2.83 13.85
N GLU A 93 8.38 2.44 15.11
CA GLU A 93 9.18 1.45 15.84
C GLU A 93 8.97 0.01 15.32
N ALA A 94 7.83 -0.26 14.67
CA ALA A 94 7.54 -1.57 14.09
C ALA A 94 8.49 -1.91 12.93
N PHE A 95 9.03 -0.87 12.28
CA PHE A 95 9.93 -1.01 11.14
C PHE A 95 11.38 -1.25 11.60
N GLY A 96 12.09 -2.12 10.89
CA GLY A 96 13.54 -2.30 11.03
C GLY A 96 14.32 -1.43 10.05
N LYS A 97 15.63 -1.64 9.95
CA LYS A 97 16.48 -0.97 8.94
C LYS A 97 16.92 -1.96 7.87
N ALA A 98 16.95 -1.53 6.60
CA ALA A 98 17.50 -2.26 5.46
C ALA A 98 17.05 -3.74 5.42
N ARG A 99 15.73 -3.95 5.40
CA ARG A 99 15.14 -5.28 5.59
C ARG A 99 14.34 -5.77 4.39
N PHE A 100 13.66 -4.86 3.66
CA PHE A 100 12.72 -5.23 2.61
C PHE A 100 13.19 -4.76 1.25
N ASP A 101 13.04 -5.62 0.25
CA ASP A 101 13.30 -5.30 -1.16
C ASP A 101 12.13 -4.57 -1.80
N LEU A 102 10.92 -4.81 -1.27
CA LEU A 102 9.69 -4.12 -1.65
C LEU A 102 8.90 -3.74 -0.39
N ILE A 103 8.49 -2.48 -0.29
CA ILE A 103 7.43 -2.06 0.64
C ILE A 103 6.27 -1.54 -0.18
N TYR A 104 5.09 -2.10 0.08
CA TYR A 104 3.85 -1.76 -0.56
C TYR A 104 2.87 -1.13 0.42
N VAL A 105 2.25 -0.02 0.03
CA VAL A 105 1.25 0.71 0.83
C VAL A 105 0.09 1.13 -0.07
N HIS A 106 -1.13 0.70 0.25
CA HIS A 106 -2.31 1.04 -0.52
C HIS A 106 -3.46 1.54 0.35
N ARG A 107 -3.98 2.73 0.03
CA ARG A 107 -5.13 3.37 0.72
C ARG A 107 -4.93 3.58 2.22
N TYR A 108 -3.72 3.68 2.66
CA TYR A 108 -3.33 4.03 4.01
C TYR A 108 -2.49 5.30 4.00
N LEU A 109 -2.65 6.17 4.99
CA LEU A 109 -1.85 7.38 5.15
C LEU A 109 -1.57 7.63 6.62
N ASP A 110 -0.31 7.53 6.95
CA ASP A 110 0.28 8.01 8.17
C ASP A 110 1.64 8.63 7.80
N ARG A 111 1.78 9.93 8.03
CA ARG A 111 2.97 10.69 7.62
C ARG A 111 4.18 10.36 8.46
N ASP A 112 3.95 10.01 9.72
CA ASP A 112 5.00 9.79 10.71
C ASP A 112 5.78 8.49 10.45
N ILE A 113 5.14 7.50 9.80
CA ILE A 113 5.81 6.23 9.47
C ILE A 113 6.62 6.28 8.16
N ILE A 114 6.41 7.27 7.29
CA ILE A 114 7.07 7.30 5.97
C ILE A 114 8.60 7.31 6.07
N PRO A 115 9.23 8.07 6.98
CA PRO A 115 10.68 7.97 7.16
C PRO A 115 11.15 6.57 7.57
N ALA A 116 10.40 5.88 8.43
CA ALA A 116 10.70 4.51 8.86
C ALA A 116 10.51 3.49 7.73
N ILE A 117 9.48 3.65 6.90
CA ILE A 117 9.29 2.87 5.67
C ILE A 117 10.54 2.97 4.78
N ILE A 118 10.98 4.20 4.48
CA ILE A 118 12.14 4.43 3.61
C ILE A 118 13.42 3.82 4.21
N GLN A 119 13.62 3.94 5.53
CA GLN A 119 14.77 3.34 6.21
C GLN A 119 14.74 1.80 6.22
N SER A 120 13.56 1.21 6.13
CA SER A 120 13.37 -0.24 6.12
C SER A 120 13.63 -0.88 4.76
N LEU A 121 13.65 -0.12 3.69
CA LEU A 121 14.07 -0.62 2.39
C LEU A 121 15.55 -0.99 2.42
N THR A 122 15.91 -2.08 1.75
CA THR A 122 17.30 -2.39 1.42
C THR A 122 17.87 -1.31 0.46
N PRO A 123 19.19 -1.14 0.34
CA PRO A 123 19.78 -0.40 -0.77
C PRO A 123 19.23 -0.93 -2.10
N GLY A 124 18.74 -0.05 -2.98
CA GLY A 124 18.03 -0.42 -4.21
C GLY A 124 16.60 -0.92 -4.03
N GLY A 125 16.14 -1.12 -2.79
CA GLY A 125 14.77 -1.54 -2.49
C GLY A 125 13.73 -0.53 -2.96
N VAL A 126 12.54 -1.01 -3.28
CA VAL A 126 11.46 -0.26 -3.92
C VAL A 126 10.33 0.04 -2.94
N LEU A 127 9.87 1.29 -2.91
CA LEU A 127 8.60 1.69 -2.33
C LEU A 127 7.55 1.83 -3.44
N PHE A 128 6.42 1.13 -3.28
CA PHE A 128 5.19 1.40 -4.00
C PHE A 128 4.16 1.97 -3.02
N TYR A 129 3.82 3.24 -3.15
CA TYR A 129 2.88 3.88 -2.24
C TYR A 129 1.76 4.55 -3.02
N GLN A 130 0.52 4.13 -2.76
CA GLN A 130 -0.67 4.72 -3.38
C GLN A 130 -1.73 5.03 -2.33
N THR A 131 -2.18 6.28 -2.27
CA THR A 131 -3.27 6.66 -1.37
C THR A 131 -4.07 7.85 -1.89
N PHE A 132 -5.10 8.25 -1.13
CA PHE A 132 -6.04 9.29 -1.52
C PHE A 132 -5.43 10.69 -1.40
N THR A 133 -5.78 11.58 -2.36
CA THR A 133 -5.49 13.01 -2.35
C THR A 133 -6.71 13.83 -2.00
N GLN A 134 -6.51 15.04 -1.54
CA GLN A 134 -7.54 16.07 -1.54
C GLN A 134 -7.86 16.44 -2.99
N THR A 135 -9.11 16.67 -3.28
CA THR A 135 -9.56 17.18 -4.59
C THR A 135 -10.63 18.23 -4.40
N THR A 136 -10.62 19.23 -5.25
CA THR A 136 -11.70 20.22 -5.39
C THR A 136 -12.56 19.92 -6.61
N ASP A 137 -12.25 18.88 -7.37
CA ASP A 137 -13.02 18.47 -8.54
C ASP A 137 -14.27 17.71 -8.10
N GLU A 138 -15.42 18.38 -8.21
CA GLU A 138 -16.73 17.84 -7.85
C GLU A 138 -17.20 16.72 -8.79
N ASN A 139 -16.55 16.56 -9.97
CA ASN A 139 -16.87 15.50 -10.91
C ASN A 139 -16.20 14.18 -10.54
N LEU A 140 -15.25 14.18 -9.58
CA LEU A 140 -14.65 12.96 -9.11
C LEU A 140 -15.57 12.24 -8.13
N PRO A 141 -15.72 10.91 -8.26
CA PRO A 141 -16.48 10.15 -7.29
C PRO A 141 -15.89 10.35 -5.88
N ALA A 142 -16.78 10.57 -4.91
CA ALA A 142 -16.41 10.71 -3.49
C ALA A 142 -15.90 9.38 -2.94
N THR A 143 -14.69 8.98 -3.33
CA THR A 143 -14.03 7.75 -2.88
C THR A 143 -13.02 8.05 -1.78
N GLY A 144 -12.87 7.10 -0.85
CA GLY A 144 -11.90 7.18 0.24
C GLY A 144 -12.40 7.94 1.48
N PRO A 145 -11.50 8.27 2.41
CA PRO A 145 -11.84 8.84 3.71
C PRO A 145 -12.44 10.25 3.56
N THR A 146 -13.49 10.55 4.32
CA THR A 146 -14.08 11.89 4.39
C THR A 146 -13.20 12.88 5.17
N ASN A 147 -12.45 12.39 6.14
CA ASN A 147 -11.52 13.21 6.91
C ASN A 147 -10.29 13.57 6.06
N LYS A 148 -10.09 14.88 5.85
CA LYS A 148 -8.97 15.43 5.06
C LYS A 148 -7.59 15.09 5.63
N ALA A 149 -7.46 14.80 6.92
CA ALA A 149 -6.20 14.36 7.53
C ALA A 149 -5.67 13.06 6.92
N TYR A 150 -6.56 12.21 6.40
CA TYR A 150 -6.21 10.95 5.70
C TYR A 150 -6.13 11.11 4.18
N ARG A 151 -5.96 12.34 3.70
CA ARG A 151 -5.76 12.68 2.28
C ARG A 151 -4.52 13.53 2.12
N LEU A 152 -3.76 13.24 1.09
CA LEU A 152 -2.57 14.01 0.71
C LEU A 152 -2.97 15.37 0.12
N ALA A 153 -2.20 16.41 0.41
CA ALA A 153 -2.21 17.64 -0.36
C ALA A 153 -1.49 17.44 -1.70
N THR A 154 -1.66 18.38 -2.63
CA THR A 154 -0.99 18.34 -3.95
C THR A 154 0.53 18.20 -3.80
N ASN A 155 1.09 17.24 -4.53
CA ASN A 155 2.52 16.90 -4.52
C ASN A 155 3.07 16.51 -3.13
N GLU A 156 2.21 16.21 -2.16
CA GLU A 156 2.69 15.90 -0.81
C GLU A 156 3.44 14.57 -0.77
N LEU A 157 2.94 13.53 -1.45
CA LEU A 157 3.61 12.23 -1.48
C LEU A 157 5.02 12.34 -2.08
N LEU A 158 5.17 13.16 -3.13
CA LEU A 158 6.47 13.43 -3.75
C LEU A 158 7.44 14.08 -2.75
N ARG A 159 6.97 15.04 -1.93
CA ARG A 159 7.80 15.66 -0.89
C ARG A 159 8.16 14.69 0.24
N LEU A 160 7.20 13.90 0.71
CA LEU A 160 7.42 12.91 1.76
C LEU A 160 8.43 11.82 1.34
N CYS A 161 8.45 11.47 0.05
CA CYS A 161 9.35 10.48 -0.53
C CYS A 161 10.60 11.09 -1.18
N SER A 162 10.95 12.34 -0.90
CA SER A 162 12.08 13.06 -1.54
C SER A 162 13.47 12.43 -1.35
N ARG A 163 13.58 11.50 -0.39
CA ARG A 163 14.82 10.71 -0.15
C ARG A 163 14.96 9.51 -1.09
N LEU A 164 13.95 9.21 -1.91
CA LEU A 164 13.98 8.14 -2.88
C LEU A 164 14.36 8.69 -4.27
N THR A 165 14.98 7.86 -5.08
CA THR A 165 15.05 8.09 -6.52
C THR A 165 13.70 7.73 -7.13
N ILE A 166 12.91 8.74 -7.51
CA ILE A 166 11.57 8.55 -8.03
C ILE A 166 11.62 7.97 -9.44
N LYS A 167 10.96 6.86 -9.65
CA LYS A 167 10.84 6.16 -10.93
C LYS A 167 9.51 6.45 -11.61
N LEU A 168 8.42 6.56 -10.83
CA LEU A 168 7.09 6.86 -11.29
C LEU A 168 6.38 7.75 -10.26
N PHE A 169 5.73 8.81 -10.73
CA PHE A 169 4.81 9.60 -9.93
C PHE A 169 3.57 9.94 -10.75
N ILE A 170 2.40 9.64 -10.20
CA ILE A 170 1.11 9.96 -10.79
C ILE A 170 0.24 10.56 -9.72
N GLU A 171 -0.36 11.72 -9.99
CA GLU A 171 -1.31 12.35 -9.10
C GLU A 171 -2.50 12.89 -9.88
N GLY A 172 -3.70 12.65 -9.36
CA GLY A 172 -4.94 13.17 -9.92
C GLY A 172 -5.51 12.41 -11.11
N PHE A 173 -4.76 11.45 -11.69
CA PHE A 173 -5.19 10.69 -12.85
C PHE A 173 -4.87 9.21 -12.73
N SER A 174 -5.66 8.37 -13.39
CA SER A 174 -5.31 6.96 -13.65
C SER A 174 -5.27 6.74 -15.15
N PRO A 175 -4.18 6.19 -15.69
CA PRO A 175 -4.18 5.75 -17.08
C PRO A 175 -5.17 4.59 -17.20
N ASP A 176 -6.16 4.74 -18.07
CA ASP A 176 -7.05 3.63 -18.44
C ASP A 176 -6.43 2.88 -19.62
N THR A 177 -6.25 1.56 -19.46
CA THR A 177 -5.65 0.71 -20.52
C THR A 177 -6.53 0.55 -21.74
N GLN A 178 -7.83 0.82 -21.61
CA GLN A 178 -8.79 0.65 -22.72
C GLN A 178 -9.26 1.99 -23.30
N ALA A 179 -8.94 3.12 -22.67
CA ALA A 179 -9.33 4.44 -23.12
C ALA A 179 -8.10 5.27 -23.50
N THR A 180 -8.22 6.01 -24.59
CA THR A 180 -7.22 7.00 -25.03
C THR A 180 -7.13 8.23 -24.09
N ARG A 181 -7.89 8.25 -23.00
CA ARG A 181 -7.96 9.36 -22.04
C ARG A 181 -7.62 8.90 -20.63
N LEU A 182 -6.86 9.72 -19.92
CA LEU A 182 -6.65 9.58 -18.48
C LEU A 182 -7.98 9.76 -17.73
N LYS A 183 -8.32 8.83 -16.84
CA LYS A 183 -9.47 9.01 -15.95
C LYS A 183 -9.03 9.76 -14.69
N PRO A 184 -9.73 10.83 -14.30
CA PRO A 184 -9.45 11.53 -13.04
C PRO A 184 -9.59 10.58 -11.86
N ARG A 185 -8.67 10.67 -10.91
CA ARG A 185 -8.67 9.93 -9.65
C ARG A 185 -8.17 10.82 -8.51
N ALA A 186 -8.89 10.83 -7.40
CA ALA A 186 -8.42 11.51 -6.19
C ALA A 186 -7.38 10.64 -5.45
N GLN A 187 -6.30 10.27 -6.13
CA GLN A 187 -5.21 9.44 -5.60
C GLN A 187 -3.86 9.93 -6.12
N SER A 188 -2.82 9.64 -5.34
CA SER A 188 -1.42 9.80 -5.71
C SER A 188 -0.72 8.45 -5.60
N LEU A 189 0.10 8.13 -6.58
CA LEU A 189 0.94 6.93 -6.65
C LEU A 189 2.40 7.35 -6.83
N ILE A 190 3.27 6.76 -6.05
CA ILE A 190 4.71 6.87 -6.24
C ILE A 190 5.34 5.47 -6.29
N VAL A 191 6.29 5.27 -7.21
CA VAL A 191 7.26 4.18 -7.19
C VAL A 191 8.64 4.79 -7.15
N GLY A 192 9.40 4.45 -6.12
CA GLY A 192 10.74 5.01 -5.94
C GLY A 192 11.69 4.00 -5.31
N THR A 193 12.97 4.16 -5.55
CA THR A 193 14.02 3.29 -5.03
C THR A 193 14.86 4.00 -3.98
N ARG A 194 15.23 3.27 -2.92
CA ARG A 194 16.21 3.77 -1.96
C ARG A 194 17.59 3.79 -2.60
N SER A 195 18.23 4.96 -2.61
CA SER A 195 19.61 5.12 -3.09
C SER A 195 20.60 4.45 -2.13
N ASP A 196 21.72 3.97 -2.69
CA ASP A 196 22.82 3.38 -1.90
C ASP A 196 23.60 4.42 -1.05
N LEU A 197 23.31 5.71 -1.27
CA LEU A 197 23.99 6.85 -0.65
C LEU A 197 23.13 7.39 0.51
N SER A 198 23.27 6.81 1.69
CA SER A 198 22.86 7.47 2.95
C SER A 198 23.58 6.88 4.14
#